data_52ec13ba6c49ceeb4089e3bfb09b492a
#
_entry.id   52ec13ba6c49ceeb4089e3bfb09b492a
#
_cell.length_a   1.000
_cell.length_b   1.000
_cell.length_c   1.000
_cell.angle_alpha   90.00
_cell.angle_beta   90.00
_cell.angle_gamma   90.00
#
_symmetry.space_group_name_H-M   'P 1'
#
loop_
_entity.id
_entity.type
_entity.pdbx_description
1 polymer ?
#
loop_
_entity_poly.entity_id
_entity_poly.type
_entity_poly.pdbx_seq_one_letter_code
_entity_poly.pdbx_strand_id
1 'polypeptide(L)'
;MTTLKTICFAVTTAALAGCAATPRHYDDESSRALNLARAGGIYDQDLRDSPDGTRSYRKSLLMGALNLASLATSLDAPLRHLTGTQTLLFNATDIMMTPDNPSARPSLMGWMPASLAASEDDAYDHYVAVVDEAITQASESMAITATKLTDVKTPEIDGHPLMLWSVTAERYGCTDDNCIIAYNIQQPNHWKTPSYVIGGEAASYNIAANHPEKYSRLVFRQSGHELTFPVDEFYSAVSAALSSWIVMYFSPNTVIQDGEPLPYPVLYEQGQKLMFKEPDHE
;
A
#
# COMPACT_ATOMS: atom_id res chain seq x y z
N MET A 1 -26.92 -8.39 -69.33
CA MET A 1 -26.72 -9.41 -68.31
C MET A 1 -25.36 -9.13 -67.66
N THR A 2 -25.38 -8.42 -66.60
CA THR A 2 -24.17 -7.98 -65.89
C THR A 2 -24.28 -8.44 -64.46
N THR A 3 -23.50 -9.46 -64.10
CA THR A 3 -23.45 -10.05 -62.73
C THR A 3 -22.59 -9.20 -61.83
N LEU A 4 -23.25 -8.62 -60.82
CA LEU A 4 -22.62 -7.85 -59.76
C LEU A 4 -22.03 -8.83 -58.71
N LYS A 5 -20.70 -8.87 -58.58
CA LYS A 5 -20.02 -9.64 -57.54
C LYS A 5 -19.95 -8.79 -56.26
N THR A 6 -20.73 -9.16 -55.29
CA THR A 6 -20.69 -8.58 -53.91
C THR A 6 -19.48 -9.17 -53.17
N ILE A 7 -18.47 -8.34 -52.90
CA ILE A 7 -17.35 -8.68 -52.05
C ILE A 7 -17.73 -8.32 -50.63
N CYS A 8 -17.98 -9.32 -49.78
CA CYS A 8 -18.12 -9.16 -48.35
C CYS A 8 -16.72 -8.99 -47.73
N PHE A 9 -16.39 -7.77 -47.26
CA PHE A 9 -15.27 -7.52 -46.40
C PHE A 9 -15.69 -7.90 -44.99
N ALA A 10 -15.21 -9.03 -44.47
CA ALA A 10 -15.27 -9.37 -43.07
C ALA A 10 -14.15 -8.61 -42.34
N VAL A 11 -14.49 -7.51 -41.67
CA VAL A 11 -13.59 -6.83 -40.76
C VAL A 11 -13.61 -7.60 -39.42
N THR A 12 -12.61 -8.44 -39.23
CA THR A 12 -12.31 -9.06 -37.95
C THR A 12 -11.68 -8.02 -37.06
N THR A 13 -12.48 -7.34 -36.26
CA THR A 13 -12.00 -6.57 -35.08
C THR A 13 -11.50 -7.56 -34.05
N ALA A 14 -10.19 -7.82 -34.06
CA ALA A 14 -9.52 -8.45 -32.95
C ALA A 14 -9.56 -7.45 -31.76
N ALA A 15 -10.52 -7.64 -30.87
CA ALA A 15 -10.52 -6.99 -29.56
C ALA A 15 -9.30 -7.53 -28.80
N LEU A 16 -8.22 -6.77 -28.81
CA LEU A 16 -7.11 -6.93 -27.88
C LEU A 16 -7.62 -6.53 -26.48
N ALA A 17 -8.38 -7.42 -25.85
CA ALA A 17 -8.56 -7.40 -24.43
C ALA A 17 -7.19 -7.77 -23.84
N GLY A 18 -6.35 -6.76 -23.62
CA GLY A 18 -5.15 -6.89 -22.80
C GLY A 18 -5.59 -7.13 -21.36
N CYS A 19 -5.98 -8.35 -21.03
CA CYS A 19 -5.97 -8.80 -19.66
C CYS A 19 -4.50 -8.73 -19.21
N ALA A 20 -4.15 -7.74 -18.42
CA ALA A 20 -2.90 -7.73 -17.69
C ALA A 20 -2.93 -8.95 -16.76
N ALA A 21 -2.48 -10.09 -17.28
CA ALA A 21 -2.39 -11.31 -16.49
C ALA A 21 -1.33 -11.08 -15.42
N THR A 22 -1.67 -11.26 -14.17
CA THR A 22 -0.70 -11.30 -13.06
C THR A 22 0.45 -12.22 -13.47
N PRO A 23 1.73 -11.77 -13.38
CA PRO A 23 2.85 -12.60 -13.76
C PRO A 23 2.82 -13.89 -12.93
N ARG A 24 2.63 -15.02 -13.59
CA ARG A 24 2.57 -16.33 -12.91
C ARG A 24 3.95 -16.89 -12.59
N HIS A 25 4.97 -16.35 -13.22
CA HIS A 25 6.36 -16.78 -13.07
C HIS A 25 7.18 -15.66 -12.46
N TYR A 26 8.10 -16.07 -11.61
CA TYR A 26 9.14 -15.20 -11.09
C TYR A 26 10.05 -14.80 -12.25
N ASP A 27 10.39 -13.53 -12.31
CA ASP A 27 11.33 -12.98 -13.28
C ASP A 27 12.69 -12.86 -12.60
N ASP A 28 13.62 -13.75 -12.94
CA ASP A 28 14.95 -13.80 -12.32
C ASP A 28 15.82 -12.57 -12.69
N GLU A 29 15.46 -11.84 -13.76
CA GLU A 29 16.10 -10.59 -14.14
C GLU A 29 15.59 -9.38 -13.36
N SER A 30 14.51 -9.54 -12.60
CA SER A 30 13.90 -8.50 -11.77
C SER A 30 14.14 -8.76 -10.28
N SER A 31 14.23 -7.69 -9.50
CA SER A 31 14.34 -7.80 -8.04
C SER A 31 13.11 -8.50 -7.43
N ARG A 32 13.30 -9.06 -6.22
CA ARG A 32 12.17 -9.60 -5.45
C ARG A 32 11.11 -8.53 -5.20
N ALA A 33 11.51 -7.27 -4.92
CA ALA A 33 10.59 -6.16 -4.72
C ALA A 33 9.71 -5.92 -5.96
N LEU A 34 10.30 -5.91 -7.16
CA LEU A 34 9.58 -5.69 -8.40
C LEU A 34 8.65 -6.87 -8.74
N ASN A 35 9.11 -8.10 -8.51
CA ASN A 35 8.28 -9.30 -8.68
C ASN A 35 7.05 -9.27 -7.75
N LEU A 36 7.22 -8.93 -6.47
CA LEU A 36 6.11 -8.83 -5.52
C LEU A 36 5.16 -7.68 -5.83
N ALA A 37 5.68 -6.50 -6.22
CA ALA A 37 4.87 -5.37 -6.64
C ALA A 37 3.99 -5.74 -7.85
N ARG A 38 4.55 -6.41 -8.85
CA ARG A 38 3.81 -6.90 -10.01
C ARG A 38 2.78 -7.98 -9.63
N ALA A 39 3.13 -8.91 -8.75
CA ALA A 39 2.18 -9.90 -8.23
C ALA A 39 1.00 -9.24 -7.52
N GLY A 40 1.23 -8.13 -6.81
CA GLY A 40 0.22 -7.32 -6.15
C GLY A 40 -0.53 -6.35 -7.07
N GLY A 41 -0.24 -6.34 -8.37
CA GLY A 41 -0.97 -5.54 -9.37
C GLY A 41 -0.38 -4.17 -9.66
N ILE A 42 0.85 -3.88 -9.24
CA ILE A 42 1.55 -2.64 -9.61
C ILE A 42 2.32 -2.89 -10.91
N TYR A 43 1.72 -2.50 -12.04
CA TYR A 43 2.28 -2.70 -13.40
C TYR A 43 2.75 -1.40 -14.05
N ASP A 44 3.03 -0.37 -13.26
CA ASP A 44 3.45 0.92 -13.80
C ASP A 44 4.82 0.79 -14.47
N GLN A 45 4.93 1.32 -15.69
CA GLN A 45 6.20 1.39 -16.44
C GLN A 45 7.21 2.34 -15.78
N ASP A 46 6.72 3.24 -14.92
CA ASP A 46 7.57 4.15 -14.16
C ASP A 46 8.28 3.43 -13.00
N LEU A 47 7.74 2.29 -12.50
CA LEU A 47 8.34 1.46 -11.47
C LEU A 47 9.23 0.37 -12.11
N ARG A 48 10.52 0.39 -11.78
CA ARG A 48 11.52 -0.54 -12.32
C ARG A 48 12.68 -0.71 -11.36
N ASP A 49 13.46 -1.73 -11.56
CA ASP A 49 14.75 -1.84 -10.89
C ASP A 49 15.76 -0.83 -11.42
N SER A 50 16.72 -0.49 -10.57
CA SER A 50 17.88 0.32 -10.92
C SER A 50 19.12 -0.23 -10.21
N PRO A 51 20.35 0.05 -10.68
CA PRO A 51 21.57 -0.56 -10.14
C PRO A 51 21.74 -0.40 -8.63
N ASP A 52 21.31 0.72 -8.06
CA ASP A 52 21.38 1.03 -6.63
C ASP A 52 20.02 1.07 -5.91
N GLY A 53 18.92 0.84 -6.64
CA GLY A 53 17.55 0.92 -6.13
C GLY A 53 17.03 2.36 -5.90
N THR A 54 17.87 3.37 -6.00
CA THR A 54 17.51 4.76 -5.66
C THR A 54 16.88 5.53 -6.82
N ARG A 55 16.95 4.99 -8.05
CA ARG A 55 16.39 5.58 -9.27
C ARG A 55 15.28 4.73 -9.89
N SER A 56 14.65 3.93 -9.05
CA SER A 56 13.66 2.94 -9.45
C SER A 56 12.30 3.54 -9.85
N TYR A 57 12.12 4.85 -9.72
CA TYR A 57 10.89 5.53 -10.10
C TYR A 57 11.15 6.73 -11.01
N ARG A 58 10.53 6.73 -12.20
CA ARG A 58 10.77 7.74 -13.25
C ARG A 58 9.95 9.01 -13.13
N LYS A 59 8.76 8.95 -12.54
CA LYS A 59 7.92 10.14 -12.42
C LYS A 59 8.62 11.18 -11.55
N SER A 60 8.92 12.27 -12.21
CA SER A 60 9.58 13.47 -11.76
C SER A 60 9.37 13.77 -10.27
N LEU A 61 10.47 14.08 -9.58
CA LEU A 61 10.53 14.73 -8.26
C LEU A 61 9.48 15.84 -8.04
N LEU A 62 8.96 16.43 -9.13
CA LEU A 62 7.95 17.47 -9.10
C LEU A 62 6.62 17.00 -8.50
N MET A 63 6.19 15.78 -8.80
CA MET A 63 4.93 15.22 -8.25
C MET A 63 5.09 14.83 -6.78
N GLY A 64 6.26 14.32 -6.38
CA GLY A 64 6.57 14.05 -4.98
C GLY A 64 6.65 15.33 -4.14
N ALA A 65 7.27 16.37 -4.68
CA ALA A 65 7.34 17.69 -4.02
C ALA A 65 5.97 18.37 -3.91
N LEU A 66 5.09 18.19 -4.89
CA LEU A 66 3.70 18.68 -4.84
C LEU A 66 2.87 17.94 -3.80
N ASN A 67 3.06 16.62 -3.66
CA ASN A 67 2.40 15.84 -2.61
C ASN A 67 2.89 16.20 -1.20
N LEU A 68 4.19 16.44 -1.01
CA LEU A 68 4.74 16.92 0.26
C LEU A 68 4.33 18.39 0.53
N ALA A 69 4.32 19.26 -0.48
CA ALA A 69 3.91 20.64 -0.32
C ALA A 69 2.39 20.75 -0.08
N SER A 70 1.56 19.93 -0.72
CA SER A 70 0.13 19.87 -0.43
C SER A 70 -0.15 19.27 0.96
N LEU A 71 0.65 18.29 1.38
CA LEU A 71 0.59 17.73 2.73
C LEU A 71 0.99 18.79 3.79
N ALA A 72 2.07 19.54 3.57
CA ALA A 72 2.54 20.56 4.49
C ALA A 72 1.61 21.78 4.53
N THR A 73 1.05 22.19 3.39
CA THR A 73 0.17 23.37 3.32
C THR A 73 -1.26 23.07 3.75
N SER A 74 -1.76 21.85 3.57
CA SER A 74 -3.07 21.44 4.09
C SER A 74 -3.07 21.28 5.62
N LEU A 75 -1.91 21.01 6.22
CA LEU A 75 -1.78 20.83 7.67
C LEU A 75 -1.71 22.18 8.45
N ASP A 76 -1.23 23.27 7.86
CA ASP A 76 -0.92 24.49 8.62
C ASP A 76 -2.10 25.47 8.85
N ALA A 77 -3.11 25.49 8.02
CA ALA A 77 -4.11 26.55 8.09
C ALA A 77 -5.37 26.24 8.95
N PRO A 78 -5.99 25.04 8.90
CA PRO A 78 -7.22 24.78 9.67
C PRO A 78 -7.00 24.13 11.04
N LEU A 79 -5.83 23.53 11.30
CA LEU A 79 -5.61 22.69 12.49
C LEU A 79 -5.49 23.49 13.81
N ARG A 80 -5.22 24.77 13.75
CA ARG A 80 -5.05 25.61 14.98
C ARG A 80 -6.32 25.74 15.80
N HIS A 81 -7.47 25.33 15.28
CA HIS A 81 -8.77 25.42 15.95
C HIS A 81 -9.46 24.09 16.19
N LEU A 82 -8.84 22.97 15.76
CA LEU A 82 -9.37 21.62 15.95
C LEU A 82 -8.81 21.04 17.26
N THR A 83 -9.63 20.36 18.03
CA THR A 83 -9.24 19.73 19.30
C THR A 83 -9.45 18.21 19.21
N GLY A 84 -8.48 17.44 19.70
CA GLY A 84 -8.59 16.00 19.92
C GLY A 84 -9.09 15.22 18.70
N THR A 85 -10.22 14.56 18.83
CA THR A 85 -10.83 13.69 17.81
C THR A 85 -11.06 14.36 16.45
N GLN A 86 -11.29 15.70 16.41
CA GLN A 86 -11.47 16.43 15.15
C GLN A 86 -10.16 16.54 14.36
N THR A 87 -9.04 16.72 15.04
CA THR A 87 -7.70 16.74 14.42
C THR A 87 -7.38 15.37 13.83
N LEU A 88 -7.67 14.30 14.56
CA LEU A 88 -7.48 12.92 14.09
C LEU A 88 -8.33 12.62 12.85
N LEU A 89 -9.60 13.03 12.84
CA LEU A 89 -10.48 12.84 11.69
C LEU A 89 -10.04 13.64 10.46
N PHE A 90 -9.55 14.86 10.64
CA PHE A 90 -9.02 15.66 9.55
C PHE A 90 -7.79 15.00 8.92
N ASN A 91 -6.84 14.55 9.74
CA ASN A 91 -5.69 13.79 9.28
C ASN A 91 -6.10 12.49 8.56
N ALA A 92 -7.16 11.85 9.01
CA ALA A 92 -7.69 10.64 8.35
C ALA A 92 -8.30 10.93 6.98
N THR A 93 -8.99 12.06 6.80
CA THR A 93 -9.56 12.46 5.49
C THR A 93 -8.49 12.84 4.48
N ASP A 94 -7.42 13.50 4.89
CA ASP A 94 -6.29 13.82 4.01
C ASP A 94 -5.58 12.53 3.52
N ILE A 95 -5.54 11.50 4.34
CA ILE A 95 -5.06 10.17 3.97
C ILE A 95 -5.86 9.57 2.79
N MET A 96 -7.13 9.94 2.62
CA MET A 96 -7.97 9.43 1.53
C MET A 96 -7.67 10.04 0.17
N MET A 97 -7.00 11.20 0.12
CA MET A 97 -6.62 11.86 -1.13
C MET A 97 -5.35 11.22 -1.70
N THR A 98 -5.50 10.05 -2.31
CA THR A 98 -4.39 9.28 -2.87
C THR A 98 -4.41 9.30 -4.40
N PRO A 99 -3.24 9.26 -5.06
CA PRO A 99 -3.17 9.17 -6.52
C PRO A 99 -3.82 7.90 -7.06
N ASP A 100 -4.47 7.99 -8.23
CA ASP A 100 -5.08 6.84 -8.92
C ASP A 100 -4.03 5.81 -9.36
N ASN A 101 -2.79 6.26 -9.59
CA ASN A 101 -1.70 5.38 -10.01
C ASN A 101 -1.20 4.52 -8.84
N PRO A 102 -1.27 3.18 -8.94
CA PRO A 102 -0.83 2.26 -7.89
C PRO A 102 0.62 2.44 -7.44
N SER A 103 1.54 2.79 -8.34
CA SER A 103 2.96 3.01 -8.00
C SER A 103 3.23 4.32 -7.26
N ALA A 104 2.26 5.24 -7.25
CA ALA A 104 2.37 6.55 -6.60
C ALA A 104 1.72 6.60 -5.21
N ARG A 105 1.26 5.48 -4.67
CA ARG A 105 0.56 5.42 -3.38
C ARG A 105 1.02 4.25 -2.52
N PRO A 106 0.95 4.36 -1.17
CA PRO A 106 1.12 3.22 -0.28
C PRO A 106 0.07 2.15 -0.54
N SER A 107 0.46 0.88 -0.50
CA SER A 107 -0.46 -0.24 -0.68
C SER A 107 -0.11 -1.44 0.20
N LEU A 108 -1.14 -2.03 0.82
CA LEU A 108 -1.07 -3.39 1.33
C LEU A 108 -1.47 -4.34 0.20
N MET A 109 -0.66 -5.36 -0.02
CA MET A 109 -0.94 -6.43 -0.98
C MET A 109 -0.87 -7.76 -0.24
N GLY A 110 -1.82 -8.66 -0.52
CA GLY A 110 -1.89 -9.91 0.21
C GLY A 110 -2.52 -11.04 -0.60
N TRP A 111 -2.13 -12.26 -0.25
CA TRP A 111 -2.54 -13.50 -0.92
C TRP A 111 -2.86 -14.58 0.14
N MET A 112 -3.89 -14.33 0.94
CA MET A 112 -4.30 -15.23 2.02
C MET A 112 -4.71 -16.59 1.47
N PRO A 113 -4.13 -17.71 1.96
CA PRO A 113 -4.57 -19.05 1.56
C PRO A 113 -6.08 -19.24 1.73
N ALA A 114 -6.75 -19.76 0.71
CA ALA A 114 -8.20 -19.93 0.73
C ALA A 114 -8.69 -20.88 1.85
N SER A 115 -7.81 -21.71 2.40
CA SER A 115 -8.12 -22.57 3.54
C SER A 115 -8.33 -21.82 4.87
N LEU A 116 -7.95 -20.53 4.95
CA LEU A 116 -8.06 -19.72 6.16
C LEU A 116 -9.39 -18.99 6.29
N ALA A 117 -10.23 -18.98 5.24
CA ALA A 117 -11.53 -18.32 5.26
C ALA A 117 -12.55 -19.09 4.44
N ALA A 118 -13.81 -19.02 4.86
CA ALA A 118 -14.93 -19.71 4.20
C ALA A 118 -15.56 -18.87 3.08
N SER A 119 -15.37 -17.55 3.09
CA SER A 119 -15.95 -16.59 2.15
C SER A 119 -15.06 -15.34 2.01
N GLU A 120 -15.38 -14.45 1.08
CA GLU A 120 -14.70 -13.16 0.92
C GLU A 120 -14.91 -12.26 2.15
N ASP A 121 -16.09 -12.31 2.80
CA ASP A 121 -16.37 -11.55 4.03
C ASP A 121 -15.55 -12.09 5.21
N ASP A 122 -15.48 -13.40 5.37
CA ASP A 122 -14.64 -14.04 6.39
C ASP A 122 -13.14 -13.74 6.15
N ALA A 123 -12.73 -13.70 4.88
CA ALA A 123 -11.40 -13.30 4.50
C ALA A 123 -11.11 -11.82 4.84
N TYR A 124 -12.07 -10.93 4.63
CA TYR A 124 -11.96 -9.52 5.01
C TYR A 124 -11.73 -9.38 6.53
N ASP A 125 -12.55 -10.04 7.34
CA ASP A 125 -12.43 -10.01 8.80
C ASP A 125 -11.08 -10.57 9.26
N HIS A 126 -10.59 -11.61 8.59
CA HIS A 126 -9.28 -12.18 8.88
C HIS A 126 -8.12 -11.22 8.54
N TYR A 127 -8.18 -10.53 7.40
CA TYR A 127 -7.20 -9.49 7.06
C TYR A 127 -7.18 -8.36 8.09
N VAL A 128 -8.36 -7.88 8.50
CA VAL A 128 -8.46 -6.84 9.54
C VAL A 128 -7.82 -7.32 10.85
N ALA A 129 -8.14 -8.54 11.29
CA ALA A 129 -7.59 -9.11 12.52
C ALA A 129 -6.05 -9.23 12.48
N VAL A 130 -5.49 -9.69 11.34
CA VAL A 130 -4.04 -9.82 11.15
C VAL A 130 -3.34 -8.46 11.17
N VAL A 131 -3.93 -7.43 10.56
CA VAL A 131 -3.34 -6.08 10.57
C VAL A 131 -3.43 -5.45 11.96
N ASP A 132 -4.55 -5.61 12.67
CA ASP A 132 -4.70 -5.14 14.05
C ASP A 132 -3.66 -5.77 14.99
N GLU A 133 -3.49 -7.07 14.90
CA GLU A 133 -2.49 -7.80 15.67
C GLU A 133 -1.07 -7.35 15.35
N ALA A 134 -0.76 -7.14 14.06
CA ALA A 134 0.56 -6.67 13.64
C ALA A 134 0.87 -5.25 14.16
N ILE A 135 -0.11 -4.35 14.16
CA ILE A 135 0.04 -3.01 14.76
C ILE A 135 0.33 -3.13 16.27
N THR A 136 -0.41 -4.00 16.96
CA THR A 136 -0.23 -4.24 18.40
C THR A 136 1.17 -4.74 18.70
N GLN A 137 1.62 -5.81 18.04
CA GLN A 137 2.94 -6.41 18.24
C GLN A 137 4.09 -5.45 17.88
N ALA A 138 3.96 -4.71 16.79
CA ALA A 138 4.93 -3.68 16.40
C ALA A 138 5.03 -2.58 17.47
N SER A 139 3.91 -2.14 18.00
CA SER A 139 3.86 -1.13 19.05
C SER A 139 4.53 -1.61 20.34
N GLU A 140 4.27 -2.83 20.75
CA GLU A 140 4.92 -3.46 21.90
C GLU A 140 6.44 -3.57 21.70
N SER A 141 6.88 -4.05 20.51
CA SER A 141 8.30 -4.20 20.20
C SER A 141 9.07 -2.88 20.22
N MET A 142 8.40 -1.81 19.85
CA MET A 142 8.96 -0.44 19.87
C MET A 142 8.73 0.28 21.20
N ALA A 143 8.13 -0.34 22.21
CA ALA A 143 7.75 0.27 23.49
C ALA A 143 6.98 1.61 23.29
N ILE A 144 5.98 1.60 22.42
CA ILE A 144 5.02 2.68 22.19
C ILE A 144 3.62 2.18 22.53
N THR A 145 2.68 3.11 22.75
CA THR A 145 1.28 2.76 22.97
C THR A 145 0.46 3.08 21.72
N ALA A 146 -0.20 2.08 21.16
CA ALA A 146 -1.18 2.27 20.08
C ALA A 146 -2.56 1.82 20.59
N THR A 147 -3.56 2.68 20.42
CA THR A 147 -4.93 2.43 20.88
C THR A 147 -5.89 2.54 19.71
N LYS A 148 -6.62 1.47 19.41
CA LYS A 148 -7.64 1.47 18.34
C LYS A 148 -8.81 2.39 18.71
N LEU A 149 -9.19 3.28 17.81
CA LEU A 149 -10.30 4.21 17.99
C LEU A 149 -11.60 3.58 17.51
N THR A 150 -12.43 3.09 18.42
CA THR A 150 -13.70 2.41 18.11
C THR A 150 -14.91 3.36 18.11
N ASP A 151 -14.82 4.47 18.82
CA ASP A 151 -15.95 5.40 19.02
C ASP A 151 -15.95 6.56 18.00
N VAL A 152 -15.08 6.48 16.99
CA VAL A 152 -14.94 7.52 15.95
C VAL A 152 -15.67 7.07 14.70
N LYS A 153 -16.64 7.86 14.24
CA LYS A 153 -17.27 7.62 12.94
C LYS A 153 -16.28 7.98 11.83
N THR A 154 -15.69 6.97 11.22
CA THR A 154 -14.75 7.12 10.11
C THR A 154 -15.46 7.14 8.76
N PRO A 155 -14.85 7.75 7.72
CA PRO A 155 -15.32 7.58 6.36
C PRO A 155 -15.22 6.11 5.93
N GLU A 156 -16.12 5.71 5.02
CA GLU A 156 -16.06 4.40 4.38
C GLU A 156 -15.30 4.49 3.06
N ILE A 157 -14.48 3.49 2.80
CA ILE A 157 -13.78 3.29 1.54
C ILE A 157 -14.28 1.96 0.97
N ASP A 158 -14.93 2.01 -0.17
CA ASP A 158 -15.53 0.82 -0.81
C ASP A 158 -16.50 0.05 0.10
N GLY A 159 -17.28 0.79 0.93
CA GLY A 159 -18.23 0.19 1.88
C GLY A 159 -17.61 -0.33 3.18
N HIS A 160 -16.31 -0.16 3.36
CA HIS A 160 -15.58 -0.58 4.56
C HIS A 160 -15.05 0.61 5.35
N PRO A 161 -15.09 0.59 6.69
CA PRO A 161 -14.63 1.69 7.52
C PRO A 161 -13.11 1.85 7.44
N LEU A 162 -12.66 3.10 7.47
CA LEU A 162 -11.24 3.41 7.72
C LEU A 162 -10.94 3.10 9.21
N MET A 163 -9.98 2.24 9.46
CA MET A 163 -9.53 1.89 10.81
C MET A 163 -8.49 2.89 11.28
N LEU A 164 -8.67 3.41 12.51
CA LEU A 164 -7.79 4.41 13.10
C LEU A 164 -7.23 3.93 14.44
N TRP A 165 -5.95 4.25 14.67
CA TRP A 165 -5.27 4.05 15.92
C TRP A 165 -4.59 5.35 16.35
N SER A 166 -4.76 5.77 17.60
CA SER A 166 -3.97 6.81 18.22
C SER A 166 -2.64 6.23 18.70
N VAL A 167 -1.55 6.95 18.51
CA VAL A 167 -0.21 6.54 18.96
C VAL A 167 0.33 7.53 19.98
N THR A 168 0.69 7.02 21.17
CA THR A 168 1.36 7.77 22.20
C THR A 168 2.80 7.29 22.35
N ALA A 169 3.76 8.20 22.12
CA ALA A 169 5.19 7.94 22.21
C ALA A 169 5.93 9.25 22.48
N GLU A 170 5.96 9.68 23.74
CA GLU A 170 6.51 11.00 24.17
C GLU A 170 7.93 11.25 23.66
N ARG A 171 8.78 10.21 23.67
CA ARG A 171 10.16 10.28 23.15
C ARG A 171 10.27 10.65 21.67
N TYR A 172 9.18 10.50 20.92
CA TYR A 172 9.07 10.82 19.51
C TYR A 172 8.08 11.97 19.26
N GLY A 173 7.71 12.71 20.31
CA GLY A 173 6.76 13.81 20.19
C GLY A 173 5.33 13.39 19.85
N CYS A 174 5.01 12.09 19.93
CA CYS A 174 3.65 11.59 19.74
C CYS A 174 2.85 11.69 21.04
N THR A 175 1.77 12.46 20.99
CA THR A 175 0.72 12.56 21.99
C THR A 175 -0.57 11.97 21.44
N ASP A 176 -1.60 11.84 22.27
CA ASP A 176 -2.88 11.22 21.88
C ASP A 176 -3.56 11.86 20.65
N ASP A 177 -3.17 13.10 20.30
CA ASP A 177 -3.87 13.91 19.29
C ASP A 177 -3.10 14.12 17.99
N ASN A 178 -1.79 13.83 17.94
CA ASN A 178 -0.97 14.24 16.80
C ASN A 178 -0.34 13.09 16.00
N CYS A 179 -0.41 11.86 16.48
CA CYS A 179 0.12 10.68 15.81
C CYS A 179 -0.97 9.64 15.61
N ILE A 180 -1.18 9.24 14.36
CA ILE A 180 -2.16 8.22 14.02
C ILE A 180 -1.56 7.16 13.08
N ILE A 181 -2.06 5.94 13.23
CA ILE A 181 -2.01 4.91 12.22
C ILE A 181 -3.40 4.81 11.61
N ALA A 182 -3.47 4.86 10.29
CA ALA A 182 -4.71 4.65 9.56
C ALA A 182 -4.53 3.52 8.55
N TYR A 183 -5.49 2.62 8.49
CA TYR A 183 -5.50 1.59 7.46
C TYR A 183 -6.92 1.30 6.99
N ASN A 184 -7.01 0.82 5.76
CA ASN A 184 -8.22 0.21 5.22
C ASN A 184 -7.86 -1.08 4.49
N ILE A 185 -8.78 -2.01 4.48
CA ILE A 185 -8.73 -3.24 3.70
C ILE A 185 -9.86 -3.19 2.67
N GLN A 186 -9.53 -3.43 1.41
CA GLN A 186 -10.56 -3.63 0.37
C GLN A 186 -11.17 -5.02 0.50
N GLN A 187 -12.37 -5.23 -0.07
CA GLN A 187 -12.96 -6.57 -0.17
C GLN A 187 -11.99 -7.51 -0.90
N PRO A 188 -11.54 -8.61 -0.27
CA PRO A 188 -10.68 -9.59 -0.92
C PRO A 188 -11.40 -10.30 -2.06
N ASN A 189 -10.67 -10.65 -3.12
CA ASN A 189 -11.19 -11.43 -4.22
C ASN A 189 -10.57 -12.82 -4.24
N HIS A 190 -11.38 -13.84 -4.52
CA HIS A 190 -10.89 -15.20 -4.66
C HIS A 190 -10.14 -15.38 -5.99
N TRP A 191 -8.83 -15.71 -5.93
CA TRP A 191 -7.96 -15.83 -7.09
C TRP A 191 -6.86 -16.88 -6.91
N LYS A 192 -6.09 -17.14 -7.97
CA LYS A 192 -4.89 -17.98 -7.91
C LYS A 192 -3.67 -17.12 -7.59
N THR A 193 -2.91 -17.54 -6.59
CA THR A 193 -1.65 -16.90 -6.20
C THR A 193 -0.50 -17.38 -7.08
N PRO A 194 0.43 -16.49 -7.48
CA PRO A 194 1.69 -16.90 -8.09
C PRO A 194 2.51 -17.76 -7.12
N SER A 195 3.14 -18.82 -7.64
CA SER A 195 3.86 -19.82 -6.82
C SER A 195 4.99 -19.25 -5.97
N TYR A 196 5.61 -18.17 -6.43
CA TYR A 196 6.73 -17.55 -5.73
C TYR A 196 6.34 -16.65 -4.55
N VAL A 197 5.03 -16.39 -4.36
CA VAL A 197 4.55 -15.52 -3.26
C VAL A 197 4.32 -16.33 -1.98
N ILE A 198 3.65 -17.46 -2.06
CA ILE A 198 3.30 -18.30 -0.89
C ILE A 198 3.72 -19.76 -1.03
N GLY A 199 4.68 -20.04 -1.90
CA GLY A 199 5.24 -21.41 -2.01
C GLY A 199 4.36 -22.39 -2.78
N GLY A 200 3.54 -21.93 -3.72
CA GLY A 200 2.76 -22.79 -4.61
C GLY A 200 1.56 -22.07 -5.26
N GLU A 201 1.12 -22.54 -6.42
CA GLU A 201 -0.15 -22.07 -7.00
C GLU A 201 -1.31 -22.63 -6.14
N ALA A 202 -1.79 -21.81 -5.23
CA ALA A 202 -2.94 -22.13 -4.39
C ALA A 202 -4.07 -21.14 -4.66
N ALA A 203 -5.31 -21.57 -4.43
CA ALA A 203 -6.42 -20.65 -4.33
C ALA A 203 -6.22 -19.73 -3.12
N SER A 204 -6.47 -18.46 -3.30
CA SER A 204 -6.28 -17.45 -2.26
C SER A 204 -7.35 -16.37 -2.32
N TYR A 205 -7.51 -15.67 -1.21
CA TYR A 205 -8.24 -14.41 -1.16
C TYR A 205 -7.22 -13.27 -1.25
N ASN A 206 -7.29 -12.48 -2.31
CA ASN A 206 -6.29 -11.47 -2.65
C ASN A 206 -6.79 -10.06 -2.39
N ILE A 207 -5.91 -9.24 -1.83
CA ILE A 207 -6.01 -7.78 -1.87
C ILE A 207 -4.90 -7.27 -2.78
N ALA A 208 -5.26 -6.51 -3.82
CA ALA A 208 -4.34 -6.06 -4.85
C ALA A 208 -4.37 -4.53 -5.03
N ALA A 209 -3.26 -3.96 -5.49
CA ALA A 209 -3.11 -2.52 -5.66
C ALA A 209 -3.63 -1.97 -6.99
N ASN A 210 -4.12 -2.82 -7.90
CA ASN A 210 -4.36 -2.48 -9.30
C ASN A 210 -5.64 -1.66 -9.57
N HIS A 211 -6.53 -1.51 -8.59
CA HIS A 211 -7.75 -0.75 -8.80
C HIS A 211 -7.57 0.72 -8.38
N PRO A 212 -8.01 1.72 -9.16
CA PRO A 212 -7.82 3.13 -8.83
C PRO A 212 -8.53 3.55 -7.53
N GLU A 213 -9.74 3.02 -7.29
CA GLU A 213 -10.59 3.41 -6.15
C GLU A 213 -10.60 2.37 -5.02
N LYS A 214 -10.27 1.10 -5.34
CA LYS A 214 -10.31 -0.04 -4.41
C LYS A 214 -8.89 -0.52 -4.16
N TYR A 215 -8.35 -0.22 -3.01
CA TYR A 215 -7.02 -0.66 -2.59
C TYR A 215 -6.90 -0.65 -1.07
N SER A 216 -6.06 -1.52 -0.57
CA SER A 216 -5.72 -1.58 0.85
C SER A 216 -4.46 -0.80 1.12
N ARG A 217 -4.37 -0.16 2.27
CA ARG A 217 -3.17 0.57 2.70
C ARG A 217 -3.06 0.62 4.21
N LEU A 218 -1.85 0.88 4.67
CA LEU A 218 -1.55 1.26 6.05
C LEU A 218 -0.58 2.45 5.99
N VAL A 219 -0.88 3.51 6.73
CA VAL A 219 -0.06 4.71 6.78
C VAL A 219 0.03 5.23 8.22
N PHE A 220 1.21 5.74 8.58
CA PHE A 220 1.43 6.51 9.80
C PHE A 220 1.46 8.01 9.46
N ARG A 221 0.91 8.82 10.34
CA ARG A 221 0.94 10.29 10.25
C ARG A 221 1.28 10.88 11.60
N GLN A 222 2.18 11.86 11.58
CA GLN A 222 2.47 12.74 12.69
C GLN A 222 2.21 14.17 12.24
N SER A 223 1.32 14.89 12.94
CA SER A 223 1.07 16.31 12.70
C SER A 223 2.01 17.16 13.56
N GLY A 224 2.49 18.29 13.01
CA GLY A 224 3.43 19.20 13.66
C GLY A 224 4.66 19.47 12.80
N HIS A 225 5.58 20.28 13.31
CA HIS A 225 6.71 20.81 12.53
C HIS A 225 7.91 19.87 12.37
N GLU A 226 8.02 18.83 13.20
CA GLU A 226 9.12 17.86 13.15
C GLU A 226 8.57 16.44 13.14
N LEU A 227 8.93 15.68 12.11
CA LEU A 227 8.65 14.25 12.02
C LEU A 227 9.78 13.50 12.75
N THR A 228 9.57 13.21 14.02
CA THR A 228 10.57 12.56 14.89
C THR A 228 10.29 11.08 15.10
N PHE A 229 9.11 10.61 14.71
CA PHE A 229 8.74 9.21 14.82
C PHE A 229 9.52 8.35 13.82
N PRO A 230 10.10 7.21 14.23
CA PRO A 230 10.89 6.35 13.36
C PRO A 230 9.99 5.48 12.46
N VAL A 231 9.41 6.10 11.43
CA VAL A 231 8.39 5.50 10.56
C VAL A 231 8.93 4.27 9.83
N ASP A 232 10.19 4.30 9.36
CA ASP A 232 10.85 3.18 8.70
C ASP A 232 10.94 1.95 9.62
N GLU A 233 11.38 2.15 10.87
CA GLU A 233 11.46 1.08 11.88
C GLU A 233 10.06 0.55 12.22
N PHE A 234 9.07 1.42 12.32
CA PHE A 234 7.69 1.02 12.58
C PHE A 234 7.14 0.14 11.45
N TYR A 235 7.32 0.53 10.20
CA TYR A 235 6.85 -0.28 9.07
C TYR A 235 7.60 -1.63 8.98
N SER A 236 8.89 -1.65 9.30
CA SER A 236 9.64 -2.90 9.42
C SER A 236 9.07 -3.79 10.51
N ALA A 237 8.77 -3.25 11.70
CA ALA A 237 8.18 -3.99 12.82
C ALA A 237 6.77 -4.51 12.48
N VAL A 238 5.91 -3.68 11.88
CA VAL A 238 4.58 -4.13 11.40
C VAL A 238 4.74 -5.26 10.39
N SER A 239 5.62 -5.10 9.40
CA SER A 239 5.85 -6.12 8.38
C SER A 239 6.37 -7.44 8.96
N ALA A 240 7.18 -7.38 10.02
CA ALA A 240 7.65 -8.59 10.73
C ALA A 240 6.54 -9.34 11.45
N ALA A 241 5.52 -8.63 11.93
CA ALA A 241 4.37 -9.19 12.63
C ALA A 241 3.24 -9.61 11.68
N LEU A 242 3.20 -9.09 10.46
CA LEU A 242 2.24 -9.50 9.44
C LEU A 242 2.46 -10.96 9.00
N SER A 243 1.38 -11.64 8.61
CA SER A 243 1.47 -12.93 7.96
C SER A 243 2.34 -12.88 6.71
N SER A 244 3.09 -13.95 6.43
CA SER A 244 4.03 -14.04 5.31
C SER A 244 3.42 -13.83 3.91
N TRP A 245 2.10 -13.88 3.82
CA TRP A 245 1.33 -13.63 2.60
C TRP A 245 0.87 -12.17 2.45
N ILE A 246 1.31 -11.24 3.33
CA ILE A 246 1.07 -9.80 3.20
C ILE A 246 2.38 -9.06 3.04
N VAL A 247 2.42 -8.13 2.10
CA VAL A 247 3.53 -7.20 1.89
C VAL A 247 3.02 -5.76 1.87
N MET A 248 3.89 -4.82 2.23
CA MET A 248 3.59 -3.39 2.24
C MET A 248 4.45 -2.68 1.20
N TYR A 249 3.83 -2.01 0.25
CA TYR A 249 4.50 -1.16 -0.73
C TYR A 249 4.33 0.32 -0.34
N PHE A 250 5.43 1.07 -0.46
CA PHE A 250 5.44 2.51 -0.25
C PHE A 250 6.05 3.21 -1.46
N SER A 251 5.32 4.18 -1.98
CA SER A 251 5.79 5.04 -3.08
C SER A 251 6.88 6.02 -2.61
N PRO A 252 7.63 6.64 -3.54
CA PRO A 252 8.62 7.66 -3.18
C PRO A 252 8.05 8.74 -2.24
N ASN A 253 8.85 9.20 -1.31
CA ASN A 253 8.55 10.26 -0.33
C ASN A 253 7.42 9.94 0.67
N THR A 254 7.05 8.66 0.83
CA THR A 254 6.02 8.26 1.81
C THR A 254 6.58 7.62 3.07
N VAL A 255 7.83 7.18 3.04
CA VAL A 255 8.56 6.68 4.21
C VAL A 255 9.57 7.73 4.64
N ILE A 256 9.62 8.00 5.95
CA ILE A 256 10.62 8.88 6.55
C ILE A 256 11.69 8.01 7.20
N GLN A 257 12.93 8.22 6.83
CA GLN A 257 14.11 7.59 7.42
C GLN A 257 15.09 8.68 7.84
N ASP A 258 15.57 8.61 9.08
CA ASP A 258 16.51 9.60 9.65
C ASP A 258 16.03 11.07 9.51
N GLY A 259 14.71 11.29 9.59
CA GLY A 259 14.07 12.61 9.45
C GLY A 259 13.86 13.09 8.03
N GLU A 260 14.29 12.31 7.01
CA GLU A 260 14.18 12.68 5.60
C GLU A 260 13.27 11.70 4.85
N PRO A 261 12.44 12.18 3.89
CA PRO A 261 11.64 11.30 3.05
C PRO A 261 12.53 10.52 2.06
N LEU A 262 12.30 9.21 1.95
CA LEU A 262 12.97 8.38 0.96
C LEU A 262 12.51 8.76 -0.46
N PRO A 263 13.41 9.20 -1.35
CA PRO A 263 13.04 9.65 -2.69
C PRO A 263 12.77 8.50 -3.69
N TYR A 264 12.74 7.27 -3.21
CA TYR A 264 12.53 6.05 -4.00
C TYR A 264 11.52 5.14 -3.31
N PRO A 265 10.85 4.24 -4.07
CA PRO A 265 9.90 3.31 -3.51
C PRO A 265 10.61 2.19 -2.72
N VAL A 266 9.92 1.65 -1.74
CA VAL A 266 10.36 0.50 -0.95
C VAL A 266 9.21 -0.48 -0.72
N LEU A 267 9.55 -1.74 -0.49
CA LEU A 267 8.61 -2.78 -0.12
C LEU A 267 9.08 -3.44 1.17
N TYR A 268 8.16 -3.70 2.09
CA TYR A 268 8.47 -4.44 3.32
C TYR A 268 7.85 -5.83 3.24
N GLU A 269 8.66 -6.84 3.48
CA GLU A 269 8.31 -8.25 3.53
C GLU A 269 8.93 -8.89 4.77
N GLN A 270 8.11 -9.42 5.70
CA GLN A 270 8.58 -10.11 6.90
C GLN A 270 9.69 -9.35 7.68
N GLY A 271 9.51 -8.05 7.88
CA GLY A 271 10.44 -7.18 8.58
C GLY A 271 11.62 -6.69 7.74
N GLN A 272 11.77 -7.18 6.53
CA GLN A 272 12.86 -6.75 5.64
C GLN A 272 12.38 -5.63 4.72
N LYS A 273 13.19 -4.58 4.61
CA LYS A 273 13.02 -3.53 3.62
C LYS A 273 13.69 -3.95 2.32
N LEU A 274 12.89 -4.14 1.29
CA LEU A 274 13.34 -4.51 -0.05
C LEU A 274 13.36 -3.28 -0.95
N MET A 275 14.48 -3.09 -1.64
CA MET A 275 14.65 -2.04 -2.65
C MET A 275 14.42 -2.62 -4.05
N PHE A 276 14.02 -1.76 -4.97
CA PHE A 276 13.89 -2.09 -6.39
C PHE A 276 15.28 -2.00 -7.05
N LYS A 277 16.19 -2.90 -6.61
CA LYS A 277 17.58 -2.95 -7.05
C LYS A 277 17.76 -4.11 -8.04
N GLU A 278 18.46 -3.85 -9.14
CA GLU A 278 18.85 -4.90 -10.09
C GLU A 278 19.55 -6.06 -9.35
N PRO A 279 19.18 -7.33 -9.66
CA PRO A 279 19.89 -8.48 -9.10
C PRO A 279 21.38 -8.43 -9.43
N ASP A 280 22.23 -8.78 -8.46
CA ASP A 280 23.67 -8.93 -8.72
C ASP A 280 23.86 -10.19 -9.61
N HIS A 281 24.21 -10.01 -10.86
CA HIS A 281 24.58 -11.10 -11.76
C HIS A 281 26.03 -11.52 -11.43
N GLU A 282 26.19 -12.63 -10.68
CA GLU A 282 27.48 -13.30 -10.49
C GLU A 282 27.89 -14.11 -11.73
#